data_92a4e033e20e4e589ab0b5d352592f2e
#
_entry.id   92a4e033e20e4e589ab0b5d352592f2e
#
_cell.length_a   1.000
_cell.length_b   1.000
_cell.length_c   1.000
_cell.angle_alpha   90.00
_cell.angle_beta   90.00
_cell.angle_gamma   90.00
#
_symmetry.space_group_name_H-M   'P 1'
#
loop_
_entity.id
_entity.type
_entity.pdbx_description
1 polymer ?
#
loop_
_entity_poly.entity_id
_entity_poly.type
_entity_poly.pdbx_seq_one_letter_code
_entity_poly.pdbx_strand_id
1 'polypeptide(L)'
;GGVNVVAQNLTGPNGQVWKAEHARLYRQHQLHVTEPTSRNDRFRAGWYPDALIPFAHPLTGRALTGARLVAVPFDLPADETYGFWIDLFVPPDAKAGEYRGTWQVTAADGHSVEIPVTLQVWDFELPRVSTLATALGSPASRMRDYYRMRAQQGKEPEPTDWEAVER
;
A
#
# COMPACT_ATOMS: atom_id res chain seq x y z
N GLY A 1 -18.65 -12.78 3.17
CA GLY A 1 -18.26 -11.52 2.51
C GLY A 1 -18.02 -10.39 3.50
N GLY A 2 -17.69 -9.21 2.99
CA GLY A 2 -17.48 -8.01 3.81
C GLY A 2 -16.23 -8.06 4.69
N VAL A 3 -15.14 -8.64 4.19
CA VAL A 3 -13.88 -8.75 4.94
C VAL A 3 -13.25 -7.38 5.15
N ASN A 4 -12.78 -7.13 6.37
CA ASN A 4 -12.09 -5.91 6.77
C ASN A 4 -10.94 -6.24 7.72
N VAL A 5 -9.95 -5.33 7.83
CA VAL A 5 -8.84 -5.41 8.80
C VAL A 5 -8.85 -4.15 9.64
N VAL A 6 -8.77 -4.33 10.94
CA VAL A 6 -8.76 -3.24 11.92
C VAL A 6 -7.45 -3.26 12.69
N ALA A 7 -6.64 -2.22 12.49
CA ALA A 7 -5.46 -1.97 13.29
C ALA A 7 -5.87 -1.44 14.66
N GLN A 8 -5.21 -1.91 15.71
CA GLN A 8 -5.40 -1.43 17.07
C GLN A 8 -4.07 -0.91 17.64
N ASN A 9 -4.17 -0.17 18.74
CA ASN A 9 -3.00 0.34 19.44
C ASN A 9 -2.14 -0.81 19.96
N LEU A 10 -0.83 -0.60 19.97
CA LEU A 10 0.11 -1.51 20.59
C LEU A 10 0.63 -0.89 21.90
N THR A 11 0.76 -1.71 22.94
CA THR A 11 1.30 -1.31 24.23
C THR A 11 2.78 -1.64 24.31
N GLY A 12 3.59 -0.67 24.61
CA GLY A 12 5.04 -0.74 24.68
C GLY A 12 5.60 -0.57 26.09
N PRO A 13 6.92 -0.31 26.21
CA PRO A 13 7.60 -0.14 27.49
C PRO A 13 6.94 0.93 28.36
N ASN A 14 6.83 0.66 29.66
CA ASN A 14 6.28 1.61 30.66
C ASN A 14 4.86 2.12 30.32
N GLY A 15 4.05 1.31 29.63
CA GLY A 15 2.69 1.69 29.26
C GLY A 15 2.59 2.67 28.09
N GLN A 16 3.67 2.91 27.36
CA GLN A 16 3.63 3.69 26.15
C GLN A 16 2.73 3.05 25.10
N VAL A 17 2.10 3.88 24.30
CA VAL A 17 1.17 3.43 23.26
C VAL A 17 1.69 3.84 21.89
N TRP A 18 1.90 2.85 21.02
CA TRP A 18 2.00 3.08 19.58
C TRP A 18 0.57 3.09 19.02
N LYS A 19 0.17 4.20 18.43
CA LYS A 19 -1.23 4.40 18.01
C LYS A 19 -1.50 3.77 16.65
N ALA A 20 -2.70 3.19 16.51
CA ALA A 20 -3.16 2.58 15.24
C ALA A 20 -3.18 3.56 14.05
N GLU A 21 -3.29 4.87 14.31
CA GLU A 21 -3.22 5.91 13.26
C GLU A 21 -1.87 5.98 12.54
N HIS A 22 -0.83 5.36 13.11
CA HIS A 22 0.49 5.23 12.49
C HIS A 22 0.59 4.04 11.53
N ALA A 23 -0.46 3.19 11.45
CA ALA A 23 -0.56 2.14 10.45
C ALA A 23 -1.25 2.66 9.18
N ARG A 24 -0.66 2.37 8.03
CA ARG A 24 -1.30 2.53 6.73
C ARG A 24 -1.54 1.15 6.15
N LEU A 25 -2.81 0.85 5.91
CA LEU A 25 -3.23 -0.46 5.43
C LEU A 25 -3.60 -0.38 3.95
N TYR A 26 -3.21 -1.42 3.23
CA TYR A 26 -3.52 -1.59 1.82
C TYR A 26 -3.96 -3.03 1.57
N ARG A 27 -4.93 -3.22 0.68
CA ARG A 27 -5.20 -4.54 0.13
C ARG A 27 -4.39 -4.75 -1.14
N GLN A 28 -3.71 -5.88 -1.23
CA GLN A 28 -3.05 -6.30 -2.45
C GLN A 28 -4.10 -6.73 -3.48
N HIS A 29 -4.19 -5.98 -4.58
CA HIS A 29 -5.06 -6.34 -5.68
C HIS A 29 -4.44 -7.47 -6.49
N GLN A 30 -5.22 -8.50 -6.79
CA GLN A 30 -4.76 -9.63 -7.57
C GLN A 30 -4.98 -9.36 -9.07
N LEU A 31 -3.91 -9.42 -9.84
CA LEU A 31 -3.93 -9.27 -11.29
C LEU A 31 -3.61 -10.61 -11.95
N HIS A 32 -4.48 -11.06 -12.84
CA HIS A 32 -4.22 -12.27 -13.64
C HIS A 32 -3.32 -11.93 -14.83
N VAL A 33 -2.08 -12.42 -14.81
CA VAL A 33 -1.11 -12.21 -15.87
C VAL A 33 -0.97 -13.51 -16.66
N THR A 34 -1.28 -13.45 -17.95
CA THR A 34 -1.30 -14.61 -18.85
C THR A 34 -0.10 -14.67 -19.80
N GLU A 35 0.51 -13.51 -20.06
CA GLU A 35 1.61 -13.39 -21.02
C GLU A 35 2.85 -12.80 -20.38
N PRO A 36 4.04 -13.28 -20.75
CA PRO A 36 5.29 -12.74 -20.25
C PRO A 36 5.54 -11.34 -20.78
N THR A 37 6.19 -10.50 -19.97
CA THR A 37 6.84 -9.30 -20.46
C THR A 37 8.09 -9.68 -21.24
N SER A 38 8.53 -8.81 -22.17
CA SER A 38 9.76 -9.02 -22.91
C SER A 38 10.96 -9.28 -21.97
N ARG A 39 11.76 -10.27 -22.27
CA ARG A 39 12.98 -10.65 -21.52
C ARG A 39 12.72 -11.28 -20.14
N ASN A 40 11.57 -11.90 -19.93
CA ASN A 40 11.29 -12.63 -18.70
C ASN A 40 11.10 -14.13 -18.97
N ASP A 41 12.21 -14.85 -19.09
CA ASP A 41 12.22 -16.29 -19.39
C ASP A 41 11.70 -17.16 -18.22
N ARG A 42 11.58 -16.58 -17.01
CA ARG A 42 11.11 -17.28 -15.81
C ARG A 42 9.64 -17.03 -15.51
N PHE A 43 8.95 -16.30 -16.36
CA PHE A 43 7.55 -16.02 -16.18
C PHE A 43 6.71 -17.31 -16.02
N ARG A 44 5.73 -17.22 -15.14
CA ARG A 44 4.65 -18.21 -15.02
C ARG A 44 3.32 -17.48 -15.08
N ALA A 45 2.41 -17.94 -15.91
CA ALA A 45 1.05 -17.40 -15.89
C ALA A 45 0.39 -17.66 -14.54
N GLY A 46 -0.34 -16.66 -14.00
CA GLY A 46 -0.95 -16.76 -12.69
C GLY A 46 -1.46 -15.45 -12.15
N TRP A 47 -1.92 -15.50 -10.91
CA TRP A 47 -2.36 -14.34 -10.16
C TRP A 47 -1.17 -13.72 -9.41
N TYR A 48 -1.01 -12.42 -9.57
CA TYR A 48 0.07 -11.66 -8.94
C TYR A 48 -0.49 -10.49 -8.14
N PRO A 49 -0.04 -10.30 -6.89
CA PRO A 49 -0.38 -9.10 -6.13
C PRO A 49 0.40 -7.91 -6.73
N ASP A 50 -0.30 -7.01 -7.40
CA ASP A 50 0.35 -5.89 -8.08
C ASP A 50 -0.01 -4.56 -7.44
N ALA A 51 -1.22 -4.07 -7.59
CA ALA A 51 -1.57 -2.78 -7.01
C ALA A 51 -1.87 -2.87 -5.50
N LEU A 52 -1.38 -1.89 -4.73
CA LEU A 52 -1.75 -1.67 -3.33
C LEU A 52 -2.93 -0.71 -3.27
N ILE A 53 -4.13 -1.23 -2.95
CA ILE A 53 -5.34 -0.43 -2.81
C ILE A 53 -5.42 0.08 -1.38
N PRO A 54 -5.28 1.40 -1.12
CA PRO A 54 -5.27 1.93 0.23
C PRO A 54 -6.65 1.89 0.88
N PHE A 55 -6.71 1.73 2.21
CA PHE A 55 -7.95 1.78 2.99
C PHE A 55 -8.49 3.21 3.10
N ALA A 56 -7.59 4.17 3.11
CA ALA A 56 -7.88 5.60 3.14
C ALA A 56 -6.86 6.35 2.29
N HIS A 57 -7.14 7.57 1.94
CA HIS A 57 -6.22 8.40 1.17
C HIS A 57 -4.88 8.56 1.92
N PRO A 58 -3.75 8.13 1.34
CA PRO A 58 -2.49 7.97 2.08
C PRO A 58 -1.90 9.27 2.64
N LEU A 59 -2.25 10.42 2.06
CA LEU A 59 -1.77 11.72 2.53
C LEU A 59 -2.75 12.40 3.48
N THR A 60 -4.06 12.22 3.30
CA THR A 60 -5.07 12.96 4.08
C THR A 60 -5.78 12.11 5.11
N GLY A 61 -5.65 10.78 5.07
CA GLY A 61 -6.36 9.84 5.94
C GLY A 61 -7.88 9.79 5.71
N ARG A 62 -8.40 10.51 4.71
CA ARG A 62 -9.85 10.56 4.43
C ARG A 62 -10.30 9.30 3.69
N ALA A 63 -11.56 8.92 3.88
CA ALA A 63 -12.18 7.87 3.10
C ALA A 63 -12.10 8.15 1.60
N LEU A 64 -11.85 7.11 0.81
CA LEU A 64 -11.84 7.18 -0.64
C LEU A 64 -13.28 7.08 -1.14
N THR A 65 -13.79 8.17 -1.72
CA THR A 65 -15.13 8.22 -2.32
C THR A 65 -15.01 8.20 -3.84
N GLY A 66 -15.85 7.39 -4.51
CA GLY A 66 -15.86 7.28 -5.97
C GLY A 66 -14.66 6.54 -6.56
N ALA A 67 -13.84 5.88 -5.75
CA ALA A 67 -12.75 5.06 -6.24
C ALA A 67 -13.28 3.81 -6.98
N ARG A 68 -12.66 3.48 -8.11
CA ARG A 68 -13.00 2.28 -8.89
C ARG A 68 -12.74 0.98 -8.09
N LEU A 69 -11.69 0.96 -7.30
CA LEU A 69 -11.30 -0.16 -6.46
C LEU A 69 -11.40 0.27 -4.99
N VAL A 70 -12.14 -0.49 -4.22
CA VAL A 70 -12.29 -0.30 -2.78
C VAL A 70 -11.49 -1.38 -2.07
N ALA A 71 -10.63 -0.98 -1.12
CA ALA A 71 -9.79 -1.93 -0.40
C ALA A 71 -10.62 -2.79 0.55
N VAL A 72 -11.45 -2.15 1.38
CA VAL A 72 -12.29 -2.77 2.40
C VAL A 72 -13.60 -1.99 2.55
N PRO A 73 -14.72 -2.64 2.94
CA PRO A 73 -14.85 -4.10 2.99
C PRO A 73 -14.85 -4.71 1.59
N PHE A 74 -14.45 -5.97 1.46
CA PHE A 74 -14.49 -6.68 0.19
C PHE A 74 -15.00 -8.12 0.37
N ASP A 75 -15.48 -8.72 -0.72
CA ASP A 75 -15.87 -10.12 -0.71
C ASP A 75 -14.66 -10.98 -1.08
N LEU A 76 -14.38 -11.97 -0.22
CA LEU A 76 -13.37 -12.98 -0.46
C LEU A 76 -14.05 -14.21 -1.04
N PRO A 77 -13.82 -14.55 -2.32
CA PRO A 77 -14.34 -15.77 -2.89
C PRO A 77 -13.75 -17.02 -2.23
N ALA A 78 -14.47 -18.13 -2.33
CA ALA A 78 -13.94 -19.41 -1.87
C ALA A 78 -12.69 -19.80 -2.67
N ASP A 79 -11.75 -20.46 -2.00
CA ASP A 79 -10.50 -20.95 -2.58
C ASP A 79 -9.55 -19.85 -3.10
N GLU A 80 -9.80 -18.57 -2.74
CA GLU A 80 -8.91 -17.46 -3.05
C GLU A 80 -8.18 -16.95 -1.81
N THR A 81 -6.97 -16.43 -2.02
CA THR A 81 -6.15 -15.81 -0.99
C THR A 81 -5.84 -14.37 -1.37
N TYR A 82 -6.08 -13.44 -0.44
CA TYR A 82 -5.73 -12.04 -0.59
C TYR A 82 -4.75 -11.62 0.50
N GLY A 83 -3.79 -10.78 0.12
CA GLY A 83 -2.82 -10.21 1.03
C GLY A 83 -3.18 -8.78 1.43
N PHE A 84 -2.69 -8.40 2.60
CA PHE A 84 -2.67 -7.01 3.04
C PHE A 84 -1.22 -6.56 3.20
N TRP A 85 -0.96 -5.35 2.76
CA TRP A 85 0.31 -4.66 3.01
C TRP A 85 0.08 -3.63 4.10
N ILE A 86 1.00 -3.56 5.05
CA ILE A 86 0.87 -2.68 6.19
C ILE A 86 2.18 -1.92 6.38
N ASP A 87 2.11 -0.60 6.27
CA ASP A 87 3.20 0.29 6.61
C ASP A 87 3.03 0.76 8.06
N LEU A 88 4.06 0.57 8.86
CA LEU A 88 4.11 1.02 10.25
C LEU A 88 5.05 2.23 10.36
N PHE A 89 4.50 3.39 10.67
CA PHE A 89 5.29 4.57 10.97
C PHE A 89 5.67 4.56 12.46
N VAL A 90 6.95 4.64 12.75
CA VAL A 90 7.45 4.80 14.10
C VAL A 90 7.76 6.28 14.32
N PRO A 91 7.02 7.00 15.19
CA PRO A 91 7.28 8.39 15.48
C PRO A 91 8.67 8.59 16.13
N PRO A 92 9.33 9.75 15.93
CA PRO A 92 10.65 10.01 16.50
C PRO A 92 10.70 9.99 18.04
N ASP A 93 9.57 10.23 18.70
CA ASP A 93 9.41 10.21 20.16
C ASP A 93 9.04 8.83 20.72
N ALA A 94 8.84 7.81 19.85
CA ALA A 94 8.60 6.46 20.27
C ALA A 94 9.82 5.91 21.04
N LYS A 95 9.57 5.32 22.21
CA LYS A 95 10.65 4.73 23.00
C LYS A 95 11.07 3.38 22.41
N ALA A 96 12.37 3.12 22.48
CA ALA A 96 12.90 1.82 22.10
C ALA A 96 12.32 0.71 22.97
N GLY A 97 12.09 -0.44 22.37
CA GLY A 97 11.55 -1.61 23.02
C GLY A 97 10.46 -2.31 22.23
N GLU A 98 9.86 -3.29 22.85
CA GLU A 98 8.84 -4.10 22.23
C GLU A 98 7.44 -3.56 22.53
N TYR A 99 6.64 -3.41 21.46
CA TYR A 99 5.22 -3.04 21.53
C TYR A 99 4.39 -4.24 21.08
N ARG A 100 3.36 -4.56 21.83
CA ARG A 100 2.47 -5.70 21.56
C ARG A 100 1.02 -5.30 21.54
N GLY A 101 0.25 -6.00 20.74
CA GLY A 101 -1.20 -5.86 20.68
C GLY A 101 -1.81 -6.89 19.77
N THR A 102 -3.10 -6.74 19.50
CA THR A 102 -3.87 -7.65 18.67
C THR A 102 -4.65 -6.83 17.67
N TRP A 103 -4.53 -7.18 16.40
CA TRP A 103 -5.36 -6.62 15.35
C TRP A 103 -6.45 -7.63 14.98
N GLN A 104 -7.45 -7.17 14.24
CA GLN A 104 -8.58 -8.01 13.90
C GLN A 104 -8.84 -8.03 12.40
N VAL A 105 -9.11 -9.22 11.87
CA VAL A 105 -9.78 -9.41 10.60
C VAL A 105 -11.22 -9.75 10.90
N THR A 106 -12.15 -8.99 10.33
CA THR A 106 -13.58 -9.15 10.57
C THR A 106 -14.32 -9.46 9.27
N ALA A 107 -15.46 -10.11 9.37
CA ALA A 107 -16.36 -10.35 8.25
C ALA A 107 -17.78 -9.88 8.59
N ALA A 108 -18.59 -9.63 7.56
CA ALA A 108 -19.95 -9.10 7.71
C ALA A 108 -20.91 -10.02 8.47
N ASP A 109 -20.62 -11.31 8.52
CA ASP A 109 -21.39 -12.33 9.25
C ASP A 109 -21.08 -12.38 10.75
N GLY A 110 -20.21 -11.47 11.23
CA GLY A 110 -19.80 -11.39 12.63
C GLY A 110 -18.60 -12.24 13.00
N HIS A 111 -18.06 -13.03 12.08
CA HIS A 111 -16.80 -13.74 12.34
C HIS A 111 -15.63 -12.77 12.44
N SER A 112 -14.74 -13.04 13.38
CA SER A 112 -13.50 -12.30 13.55
C SER A 112 -12.35 -13.23 13.91
N VAL A 113 -11.15 -12.85 13.44
CA VAL A 113 -9.90 -13.53 13.78
C VAL A 113 -8.94 -12.48 14.35
N GLU A 114 -8.34 -12.81 15.47
CA GLU A 114 -7.32 -11.98 16.10
C GLU A 114 -5.94 -12.31 15.53
N ILE A 115 -5.17 -11.28 15.22
CA ILE A 115 -3.80 -11.38 14.74
C ILE A 115 -2.89 -10.72 15.79
N PRO A 116 -2.07 -11.51 16.53
CA PRO A 116 -1.10 -10.93 17.44
C PRO A 116 -0.03 -10.17 16.65
N VAL A 117 0.27 -8.94 17.09
CA VAL A 117 1.27 -8.07 16.48
C VAL A 117 2.33 -7.71 17.49
N THR A 118 3.58 -7.88 17.11
CA THR A 118 4.74 -7.44 17.88
C THR A 118 5.59 -6.52 17.01
N LEU A 119 5.83 -5.30 17.49
CA LEU A 119 6.68 -4.29 16.86
C LEU A 119 7.90 -4.04 17.75
N GLN A 120 9.10 -4.35 17.24
CA GLN A 120 10.34 -4.01 17.91
C GLN A 120 10.83 -2.65 17.45
N VAL A 121 10.83 -1.66 18.32
CA VAL A 121 11.41 -0.33 18.08
C VAL A 121 12.85 -0.33 18.58
N TRP A 122 13.78 0.03 17.71
CA TRP A 122 15.20 0.09 18.03
C TRP A 122 15.59 1.45 18.58
N ASP A 123 16.65 1.50 19.37
CA ASP A 123 17.15 2.72 20.02
C ASP A 123 18.06 3.52 19.07
N PHE A 124 17.49 3.99 17.96
CA PHE A 124 18.12 4.95 17.07
C PHE A 124 17.08 5.74 16.27
N GLU A 125 17.44 6.93 15.83
CA GLU A 125 16.62 7.76 14.96
C GLU A 125 17.22 7.83 13.54
N LEU A 126 16.36 7.66 12.54
CA LEU A 126 16.75 7.89 11.15
C LEU A 126 16.82 9.40 10.87
N PRO A 127 17.88 9.90 10.21
CA PRO A 127 18.00 11.31 9.89
C PRO A 127 16.86 11.75 8.97
N ARG A 128 16.28 12.92 9.25
CA ARG A 128 15.19 13.49 8.41
C ARG A 128 15.66 13.86 7.00
N VAL A 129 16.93 14.18 6.87
CA VAL A 129 17.56 14.49 5.59
C VAL A 129 18.50 13.35 5.26
N SER A 130 18.35 12.77 4.09
CA SER A 130 19.25 11.72 3.61
C SER A 130 20.68 12.25 3.53
N THR A 131 21.62 11.52 4.14
CA THR A 131 23.06 11.79 4.02
C THR A 131 23.66 11.17 2.75
N LEU A 132 22.94 10.24 2.13
CA LEU A 132 23.34 9.64 0.86
C LEU A 132 22.92 10.54 -0.30
N ALA A 133 23.89 11.06 -1.04
CA ALA A 133 23.61 11.76 -2.29
C ALA A 133 23.07 10.78 -3.32
N THR A 134 21.82 11.01 -3.75
CA THR A 134 21.19 10.20 -4.79
C THR A 134 20.85 11.07 -5.99
N ALA A 135 21.06 10.53 -7.20
CA ALA A 135 20.59 11.13 -8.43
C ALA A 135 19.50 10.22 -9.02
N LEU A 136 18.24 10.62 -8.82
CA LEU A 136 17.10 9.93 -9.41
C LEU A 136 16.71 10.68 -10.68
N GLY A 137 16.79 9.99 -11.82
CA GLY A 137 16.31 10.56 -13.08
C GLY A 137 14.79 10.66 -13.08
N SER A 138 14.26 11.79 -13.56
CA SER A 138 12.83 11.91 -13.79
C SER A 138 12.42 11.10 -15.02
N PRO A 139 11.35 10.32 -14.97
CA PRO A 139 10.81 9.62 -16.13
C PRO A 139 10.02 10.55 -17.09
N ALA A 140 9.98 11.86 -16.83
CA ALA A 140 9.16 12.82 -17.59
C ALA A 140 9.36 12.74 -19.09
N SER A 141 10.61 12.61 -19.57
CA SER A 141 10.87 12.46 -21.01
C SER A 141 10.25 11.19 -21.59
N ARG A 142 10.34 10.08 -20.87
CA ARG A 142 9.73 8.80 -21.30
C ARG A 142 8.21 8.85 -21.26
N MET A 143 7.63 9.57 -20.29
CA MET A 143 6.19 9.79 -20.25
C MET A 143 5.72 10.60 -21.46
N ARG A 144 6.42 11.69 -21.81
CA ARG A 144 6.11 12.48 -22.99
C ARG A 144 6.20 11.65 -24.27
N ASP A 145 7.24 10.85 -24.42
CA ASP A 145 7.41 9.96 -25.57
C ASP A 145 6.29 8.91 -25.63
N TYR A 146 5.88 8.36 -24.49
CA TYR A 146 4.75 7.42 -24.42
C TYR A 146 3.45 8.06 -24.89
N TYR A 147 3.07 9.23 -24.39
CA TYR A 147 1.85 9.91 -24.79
C TYR A 147 1.87 10.33 -26.26
N ARG A 148 3.00 10.80 -26.77
CA ARG A 148 3.18 11.08 -28.20
C ARG A 148 2.96 9.85 -29.07
N MET A 149 3.55 8.74 -28.67
CA MET A 149 3.36 7.47 -29.38
C MET A 149 1.88 7.05 -29.36
N ARG A 150 1.19 7.19 -28.24
CA ARG A 150 -0.24 6.88 -28.10
C ARG A 150 -1.10 7.78 -28.97
N ALA A 151 -0.82 9.07 -29.02
CA ALA A 151 -1.50 10.02 -29.87
C ALA A 151 -1.31 9.68 -31.37
N GLN A 152 -0.10 9.33 -31.77
CA GLN A 152 0.19 8.89 -33.15
C GLN A 152 -0.57 7.61 -33.53
N GLN A 153 -0.85 6.75 -32.56
CA GLN A 153 -1.65 5.52 -32.73
C GLN A 153 -3.16 5.79 -32.68
N GLY A 154 -3.60 7.03 -32.49
CA GLY A 154 -5.02 7.41 -32.38
C GLY A 154 -5.71 6.87 -31.13
N LYS A 155 -4.94 6.46 -30.10
CA LYS A 155 -5.49 5.84 -28.87
C LYS A 155 -5.85 6.85 -27.80
N GLU A 156 -5.04 7.90 -27.65
CA GLU A 156 -5.22 8.95 -26.64
C GLU A 156 -4.66 10.27 -27.19
N PRO A 157 -5.30 11.42 -26.94
CA PRO A 157 -4.71 12.70 -27.30
C PRO A 157 -3.48 12.99 -26.44
N GLU A 158 -2.52 13.73 -26.99
CA GLU A 158 -1.39 14.23 -26.22
C GLU A 158 -1.89 15.19 -25.14
N PRO A 159 -1.44 15.06 -23.88
CA PRO A 159 -1.82 15.98 -22.81
C PRO A 159 -1.47 17.44 -23.16
N THR A 160 -2.38 18.35 -22.88
CA THR A 160 -2.16 19.80 -23.06
C THR A 160 -1.52 20.43 -21.82
N ASP A 161 -1.71 19.83 -20.64
CA ASP A 161 -1.12 20.26 -19.37
C ASP A 161 -0.15 19.20 -18.85
N TRP A 162 1.10 19.31 -19.26
CA TRP A 162 2.17 18.42 -18.83
C TRP A 162 2.55 18.60 -17.36
N GLU A 163 2.37 19.80 -16.82
CA GLU A 163 2.66 20.04 -15.40
C GLU A 163 1.72 19.27 -14.48
N ALA A 164 0.46 19.12 -14.88
CA ALA A 164 -0.50 18.29 -14.15
C ALA A 164 -0.22 16.79 -14.26
N VAL A 165 0.40 16.35 -15.36
CA VAL A 165 0.76 14.92 -15.58
C VAL A 165 2.04 14.54 -14.84
N GLU A 166 2.94 15.49 -14.61
CA GLU A 166 4.24 15.27 -13.97
C GLU A 166 4.20 15.40 -12.42
N ARG A 167 3.08 15.86 -11.87
CA ARG A 167 2.82 15.94 -10.40
C ARG A 167 2.27 14.64 -9.85
#